data_b84675db306316c92d2b93477e70fd4d
#
_entry.id   b84675db306316c92d2b93477e70fd4d
#
_cell.length_a   1.000
_cell.length_b   1.000
_cell.length_c   1.000
_cell.angle_alpha   90.00
_cell.angle_beta   90.00
_cell.angle_gamma   90.00
#
_symmetry.space_group_name_H-M   'P 1'
#
loop_
_entity.id
_entity.type
_entity.pdbx_description
1 polymer ?
#
loop_
_entity_poly.entity_id
_entity_poly.type
_entity_poly.pdbx_seq_one_letter_code
_entity_poly.pdbx_strand_id
1 'polypeptide(L)'
;SPKNFKGYYYTPEGFQTLTDSQKNNCEGNCVDNNVTLICCTINTRPQKYRLLYQSCIDAHLPYGLVTFGVVAKPNEFPFMAALGWRITKEDGTESIAYRCGATLIGRRHLLTAAHCFYHSSDLPVVVRPGGFDLNSTTAIDYDIDQIIEHPNYIYPGLYNDIAIVRIVKVFLSYTSIVARACVWYKPLAEQEVTAIGYGNTQFAGTSSPLLMKTSLSTISNEECNQHYEQDDEVLSSGVVSTQLCAKDYEKLRDTCQGDSGGPLIVCEKIDGYSRMAYIVGITSFGIGCGTGTPGIYTRISEYFDWIEETIYN
;
A
#
# COMPACT_ATOMS: atom_id res chain seq x y z
N SER A 1 6.22 37.95 -15.16
CA SER A 1 6.89 37.86 -13.86
C SER A 1 6.64 36.47 -13.27
N PRO A 2 7.67 35.71 -12.85
CA PRO A 2 7.53 34.32 -12.43
C PRO A 2 6.76 34.13 -11.12
N LYS A 3 6.42 35.19 -10.41
CA LYS A 3 5.84 35.13 -9.04
C LYS A 3 4.45 34.47 -8.93
N ASN A 4 3.79 34.19 -10.05
CA ASN A 4 2.45 33.56 -10.04
C ASN A 4 2.37 32.24 -10.85
N PHE A 5 3.49 31.71 -11.30
CA PHE A 5 3.50 30.47 -12.07
C PHE A 5 3.48 29.27 -11.10
N LYS A 6 2.45 28.45 -11.18
CA LYS A 6 2.37 27.16 -10.47
C LYS A 6 2.81 26.07 -11.44
N GLY A 7 4.10 25.71 -11.41
CA GLY A 7 4.66 24.71 -12.30
C GLY A 7 6.07 24.28 -11.89
N TYR A 8 6.67 23.44 -12.70
CA TYR A 8 8.06 23.04 -12.56
C TYR A 8 8.92 23.82 -13.54
N TYR A 9 10.17 24.11 -13.12
CA TYR A 9 11.17 24.78 -13.94
C TYR A 9 12.27 23.77 -14.26
N TYR A 10 12.63 23.67 -15.53
CA TYR A 10 13.72 22.81 -15.98
C TYR A 10 14.77 23.66 -16.70
N THR A 11 16.05 23.34 -16.49
CA THR A 11 17.10 23.83 -17.40
C THR A 11 16.92 23.18 -18.77
N PRO A 12 17.42 23.78 -19.86
CA PRO A 12 17.33 23.18 -21.20
C PRO A 12 17.89 21.74 -21.26
N GLU A 13 18.95 21.46 -20.50
CA GLU A 13 19.54 20.11 -20.40
C GLU A 13 18.64 19.14 -19.61
N GLY A 14 18.10 19.58 -18.47
CA GLY A 14 17.15 18.78 -17.67
C GLY A 14 15.84 18.48 -18.42
N PHE A 15 15.40 19.39 -19.30
CA PHE A 15 14.24 19.18 -20.16
C PHE A 15 14.47 18.07 -21.20
N GLN A 16 15.67 17.91 -21.72
CA GLN A 16 15.99 16.87 -22.72
C GLN A 16 15.87 15.45 -22.14
N THR A 17 16.04 15.29 -20.84
CA THR A 17 15.91 13.99 -20.14
C THR A 17 14.47 13.56 -19.88
N LEU A 18 13.48 14.45 -20.12
CA LEU A 18 12.07 14.14 -19.94
C LEU A 18 11.54 13.26 -21.08
N THR A 19 10.57 12.42 -20.77
CA THR A 19 9.82 11.65 -21.79
C THR A 19 8.94 12.57 -22.63
N ASP A 20 8.54 12.14 -23.83
CA ASP A 20 7.68 12.94 -24.72
C ASP A 20 6.34 13.31 -24.07
N SER A 21 5.76 12.41 -23.27
CA SER A 21 4.55 12.71 -22.50
C SER A 21 4.77 13.78 -21.42
N GLN A 22 5.95 13.87 -20.85
CA GLN A 22 6.32 14.92 -19.88
C GLN A 22 6.59 16.26 -20.57
N LYS A 23 7.17 16.23 -21.79
CA LYS A 23 7.47 17.42 -22.60
C LYS A 23 6.23 18.11 -23.16
N ASN A 24 5.18 17.35 -23.47
CA ASN A 24 3.95 17.89 -24.07
C ASN A 24 3.22 18.93 -23.20
N ASN A 25 3.66 19.14 -21.99
CA ASN A 25 3.04 20.04 -21.03
C ASN A 25 3.92 21.19 -20.62
N CYS A 26 4.99 21.41 -21.36
CA CYS A 26 5.92 22.49 -21.14
C CYS A 26 5.69 23.54 -22.20
N GLU A 27 5.15 24.70 -21.81
CA GLU A 27 4.87 25.82 -22.70
C GLU A 27 5.83 26.99 -22.40
N GLY A 28 6.67 27.29 -23.36
CA GLY A 28 7.48 28.52 -23.40
C GLY A 28 8.69 28.55 -22.45
N ASN A 29 9.48 29.57 -22.64
CA ASN A 29 10.64 29.89 -21.81
C ASN A 29 10.23 30.92 -20.75
N CYS A 30 10.58 30.67 -19.49
CA CYS A 30 10.51 31.65 -18.43
C CYS A 30 11.91 32.07 -18.01
N VAL A 31 12.05 33.30 -17.53
CA VAL A 31 13.33 33.84 -17.05
C VAL A 31 13.24 34.05 -15.56
N ASP A 32 14.10 33.36 -14.80
CA ASP A 32 14.29 33.61 -13.37
C ASP A 32 15.77 33.91 -13.12
N ASN A 33 16.05 35.03 -12.44
CA ASN A 33 17.40 35.50 -12.12
C ASN A 33 18.38 35.50 -13.32
N ASN A 34 17.93 35.94 -14.52
CA ASN A 34 18.67 35.93 -15.77
C ASN A 34 19.02 34.53 -16.34
N VAL A 35 18.43 33.48 -15.84
CA VAL A 35 18.54 32.13 -16.39
C VAL A 35 17.26 31.81 -17.16
N THR A 36 17.41 31.38 -18.43
CA THR A 36 16.29 30.91 -19.23
C THR A 36 15.94 29.48 -18.80
N LEU A 37 14.75 29.30 -18.27
CA LEU A 37 14.20 28.01 -17.83
C LEU A 37 13.03 27.61 -18.74
N ILE A 38 12.77 26.34 -18.86
CA ILE A 38 11.57 25.81 -19.52
C ILE A 38 10.49 25.64 -18.46
N CYS A 39 9.39 26.35 -18.63
CA CYS A 39 8.25 26.32 -17.71
C CYS A 39 7.27 25.22 -18.10
N CYS A 40 7.12 24.24 -17.24
CA CYS A 40 6.16 23.16 -17.40
C CYS A 40 5.01 23.35 -16.42
N THR A 41 3.80 23.50 -16.95
CA THR A 41 2.61 23.63 -16.09
C THR A 41 2.38 22.35 -15.28
N ILE A 42 1.93 22.49 -14.05
CA ILE A 42 1.50 21.34 -13.21
C ILE A 42 0.30 20.60 -13.83
N ASN A 43 -0.31 21.16 -14.87
CA ASN A 43 -1.59 20.74 -15.45
C ASN A 43 -1.51 19.48 -16.35
N THR A 44 -0.50 18.65 -16.21
CA THR A 44 -0.36 17.44 -17.06
C THR A 44 -0.82 16.14 -16.41
N ARG A 45 -1.27 16.22 -15.19
CA ARG A 45 -2.14 15.16 -14.66
C ARG A 45 -3.58 15.61 -14.83
N PRO A 46 -4.47 14.73 -15.30
CA PRO A 46 -5.88 14.99 -15.22
C PRO A 46 -6.19 15.53 -13.82
N GLN A 47 -7.03 16.53 -13.72
CA GLN A 47 -7.45 17.15 -12.45
C GLN A 47 -7.89 16.11 -11.40
N LYS A 48 -8.27 14.93 -11.86
CA LYS A 48 -8.64 13.69 -11.20
C LYS A 48 -7.56 13.14 -10.24
N TYR A 49 -6.26 13.16 -10.61
CA TYR A 49 -5.18 12.62 -9.75
C TYR A 49 -4.65 13.60 -8.69
N ARG A 50 -5.23 14.78 -8.64
CA ARG A 50 -4.70 15.86 -7.82
C ARG A 50 -5.00 15.69 -6.32
N LEU A 51 -6.14 15.10 -5.98
CA LEU A 51 -6.63 15.06 -4.60
C LEU A 51 -5.84 14.05 -3.74
N LEU A 52 -5.67 12.82 -4.20
CA LEU A 52 -4.88 11.81 -3.48
C LEU A 52 -3.41 12.20 -3.38
N TYR A 53 -2.82 12.70 -4.47
CA TYR A 53 -1.43 13.15 -4.49
C TYR A 53 -1.21 14.36 -3.59
N GLN A 54 -2.05 15.42 -3.71
CA GLN A 54 -1.93 16.60 -2.86
C GLN A 54 -2.11 16.26 -1.40
N SER A 55 -3.10 15.42 -1.10
CA SER A 55 -3.34 14.96 0.26
C SER A 55 -2.14 14.21 0.85
N CYS A 56 -1.36 13.53 0.02
CA CYS A 56 -0.15 12.81 0.43
C CYS A 56 1.00 13.76 0.80
N ILE A 57 1.24 14.79 -0.01
CA ILE A 57 2.32 15.77 0.24
C ILE A 57 2.15 16.45 1.62
N ASP A 58 0.92 16.61 2.07
CA ASP A 58 0.62 17.24 3.36
C ASP A 58 0.85 16.33 4.59
N ALA A 59 1.23 15.06 4.38
CA ALA A 59 1.34 14.04 5.44
C ALA A 59 2.79 13.54 5.64
N HIS A 60 3.74 14.46 5.78
CA HIS A 60 5.15 14.10 6.03
C HIS A 60 5.35 13.52 7.43
N LEU A 61 6.03 12.38 7.49
CA LEU A 61 6.49 11.76 8.74
C LEU A 61 7.97 11.38 8.62
N PRO A 62 8.78 11.59 9.66
CA PRO A 62 10.15 11.13 9.68
C PRO A 62 10.20 9.62 9.90
N TYR A 63 10.70 8.86 8.94
CA TYR A 63 10.89 7.43 9.06
C TYR A 63 12.36 7.03 9.17
N GLY A 64 12.63 6.04 10.04
CA GLY A 64 13.92 5.38 10.11
C GLY A 64 14.19 4.44 8.92
N LEU A 65 15.42 3.96 8.81
CA LEU A 65 15.84 2.96 7.81
C LEU A 65 15.20 1.60 8.10
N VAL A 66 14.66 0.97 7.06
CA VAL A 66 14.13 -0.39 7.12
C VAL A 66 15.30 -1.37 7.01
N THR A 67 15.40 -2.31 7.94
CA THR A 67 16.33 -3.44 7.89
C THR A 67 15.57 -4.74 8.15
N PHE A 68 15.91 -5.71 7.38
CA PHE A 68 15.52 -7.14 7.23
C PHE A 68 14.63 -7.78 8.32
N GLY A 69 13.54 -8.44 7.89
CA GLY A 69 12.72 -9.50 8.51
C GLY A 69 12.74 -9.55 10.04
N VAL A 70 12.24 -8.50 10.67
CA VAL A 70 12.33 -8.26 12.11
C VAL A 70 11.04 -7.62 12.60
N VAL A 71 10.85 -7.66 13.90
CA VAL A 71 9.82 -6.84 14.55
C VAL A 71 10.03 -5.37 14.16
N ALA A 72 9.00 -4.71 13.70
CA ALA A 72 9.01 -3.27 13.42
C ALA A 72 9.31 -2.49 14.71
N LYS A 73 9.77 -1.26 14.57
CA LYS A 73 9.87 -0.37 15.74
C LYS A 73 8.50 0.23 16.06
N PRO A 74 8.21 0.56 17.32
CA PRO A 74 7.01 1.32 17.65
C PRO A 74 6.90 2.59 16.79
N ASN A 75 5.73 2.83 16.22
CA ASN A 75 5.42 3.98 15.34
C ASN A 75 6.22 4.04 14.02
N GLU A 76 6.86 2.97 13.60
CA GLU A 76 7.62 2.94 12.34
C GLU A 76 6.69 2.99 11.12
N PHE A 77 5.52 2.36 11.22
CA PHE A 77 4.52 2.28 10.15
C PHE A 77 3.14 2.73 10.68
N PRO A 78 2.95 4.03 10.94
CA PRO A 78 1.72 4.53 11.56
C PRO A 78 0.49 4.46 10.66
N PHE A 79 0.64 4.08 9.40
CA PHE A 79 -0.43 3.81 8.45
C PHE A 79 -0.92 2.36 8.48
N MET A 80 -0.17 1.46 9.14
CA MET A 80 -0.58 0.06 9.27
C MET A 80 -1.79 -0.06 10.18
N ALA A 81 -2.72 -0.93 9.81
CA ALA A 81 -3.89 -1.24 10.58
C ALA A 81 -4.20 -2.74 10.53
N ALA A 82 -4.97 -3.23 11.49
CA ALA A 82 -5.50 -4.59 11.50
C ALA A 82 -7.02 -4.57 11.45
N LEU A 83 -7.61 -5.47 10.67
CA LEU A 83 -9.05 -5.71 10.61
C LEU A 83 -9.44 -6.75 11.66
N GLY A 84 -10.46 -6.46 12.48
CA GLY A 84 -10.89 -7.25 13.62
C GLY A 84 -12.31 -7.80 13.48
N TRP A 85 -12.43 -9.09 13.72
CA TRP A 85 -13.70 -9.84 13.75
C TRP A 85 -14.14 -10.09 15.17
N ARG A 86 -15.42 -9.97 15.44
CA ARG A 86 -16.00 -10.37 16.73
C ARG A 86 -16.04 -11.90 16.81
N ILE A 87 -15.47 -12.46 17.85
CA ILE A 87 -15.51 -13.90 18.12
C ILE A 87 -16.03 -14.17 19.52
N THR A 88 -16.75 -15.27 19.69
CA THR A 88 -17.15 -15.78 21.00
C THR A 88 -16.20 -16.92 21.39
N LYS A 89 -15.52 -16.78 22.52
CA LYS A 89 -14.63 -17.82 23.07
C LYS A 89 -15.44 -18.97 23.66
N GLU A 90 -14.76 -20.09 23.95
CA GLU A 90 -15.36 -21.26 24.53
C GLU A 90 -16.03 -20.99 25.89
N ASP A 91 -15.54 -20.01 26.64
CA ASP A 91 -16.09 -19.55 27.92
C ASP A 91 -17.30 -18.61 27.79
N GLY A 92 -17.75 -18.36 26.57
CA GLY A 92 -18.86 -17.45 26.24
C GLY A 92 -18.48 -15.95 26.21
N THR A 93 -17.22 -15.60 26.46
CA THR A 93 -16.77 -14.19 26.38
C THR A 93 -16.56 -13.74 24.95
N GLU A 94 -16.93 -12.50 24.66
CA GLU A 94 -16.63 -11.87 23.36
C GLU A 94 -15.20 -11.32 23.33
N SER A 95 -14.56 -11.43 22.19
CA SER A 95 -13.24 -10.83 21.92
C SER A 95 -13.11 -10.46 20.44
N ILE A 96 -12.05 -9.71 20.11
CA ILE A 96 -11.71 -9.38 18.73
C ILE A 96 -10.54 -10.25 18.27
N ALA A 97 -10.71 -10.90 17.13
CA ALA A 97 -9.64 -11.62 16.43
C ALA A 97 -9.21 -10.82 15.19
N TYR A 98 -7.94 -10.45 15.11
CA TYR A 98 -7.38 -9.77 13.94
C TYR A 98 -6.91 -10.82 12.94
N ARG A 99 -7.37 -10.73 11.68
CA ARG A 99 -7.10 -11.76 10.65
C ARG A 99 -6.47 -11.20 9.39
N CYS A 100 -6.69 -9.90 9.07
CA CYS A 100 -6.14 -9.23 7.91
C CYS A 100 -5.52 -7.91 8.29
N GLY A 101 -4.51 -7.50 7.51
CA GLY A 101 -3.94 -6.18 7.53
C GLY A 101 -4.74 -5.20 6.68
N ALA A 102 -4.50 -3.92 6.90
CA ALA A 102 -5.01 -2.81 6.08
C ALA A 102 -4.07 -1.63 6.14
N THR A 103 -4.20 -0.70 5.19
CA THR A 103 -3.36 0.50 5.11
C THR A 103 -4.22 1.76 5.11
N LEU A 104 -4.02 2.63 6.08
CA LEU A 104 -4.68 3.94 6.11
C LEU A 104 -4.15 4.82 4.98
N ILE A 105 -5.02 5.25 4.07
CA ILE A 105 -4.68 6.08 2.90
C ILE A 105 -5.39 7.43 2.90
N GLY A 106 -6.32 7.63 3.79
CA GLY A 106 -7.11 8.86 3.93
C GLY A 106 -7.54 9.09 5.36
N ARG A 107 -8.35 10.11 5.59
CA ARG A 107 -8.82 10.47 6.94
C ARG A 107 -9.73 9.41 7.57
N ARG A 108 -10.29 8.50 6.78
CA ARG A 108 -11.17 7.40 7.24
C ARG A 108 -11.21 6.22 6.28
N HIS A 109 -10.33 6.17 5.28
CA HIS A 109 -10.32 5.12 4.26
C HIS A 109 -9.03 4.31 4.37
N LEU A 110 -9.18 3.00 4.32
CA LEU A 110 -8.08 2.04 4.35
C LEU A 110 -8.18 1.14 3.13
N LEU A 111 -7.02 0.76 2.58
CA LEU A 111 -6.90 -0.28 1.56
C LEU A 111 -6.62 -1.62 2.22
N THR A 112 -7.22 -2.68 1.68
CA THR A 112 -7.00 -4.07 2.05
C THR A 112 -7.30 -4.99 0.86
N ALA A 113 -7.16 -6.31 1.03
CA ALA A 113 -7.54 -7.31 0.03
C ALA A 113 -9.03 -7.66 0.14
N ALA A 114 -9.68 -7.89 -1.01
CA ALA A 114 -11.09 -8.27 -1.05
C ALA A 114 -11.33 -9.68 -0.49
N HIS A 115 -10.37 -10.61 -0.67
CA HIS A 115 -10.49 -11.97 -0.13
C HIS A 115 -10.62 -12.00 1.39
N CYS A 116 -10.22 -10.95 2.11
CA CYS A 116 -10.39 -10.85 3.57
C CYS A 116 -11.86 -10.95 4.02
N PHE A 117 -12.81 -10.74 3.14
CA PHE A 117 -14.24 -10.74 3.46
C PHE A 117 -14.96 -12.04 3.08
N TYR A 118 -14.28 -13.01 2.44
CA TYR A 118 -14.90 -14.23 1.92
C TYR A 118 -14.69 -15.49 2.76
N HIS A 119 -13.72 -15.51 3.66
CA HIS A 119 -13.38 -16.71 4.43
C HIS A 119 -14.28 -17.01 5.65
N SER A 120 -15.21 -16.14 5.96
CA SER A 120 -16.13 -16.34 7.09
C SER A 120 -17.52 -15.79 6.74
N SER A 121 -18.57 -16.39 7.31
CA SER A 121 -19.93 -15.83 7.29
C SER A 121 -20.01 -14.46 7.97
N ASP A 122 -18.95 -14.06 8.70
CA ASP A 122 -18.88 -12.84 9.48
C ASP A 122 -17.91 -11.85 8.83
N LEU A 123 -18.29 -10.59 8.78
CA LEU A 123 -17.45 -9.49 8.34
C LEU A 123 -16.65 -8.89 9.53
N PRO A 124 -15.50 -8.25 9.26
CA PRO A 124 -14.80 -7.49 10.30
C PRO A 124 -15.69 -6.35 10.79
N VAL A 125 -15.62 -6.08 12.08
CA VAL A 125 -16.44 -5.05 12.73
C VAL A 125 -15.65 -3.82 13.15
N VAL A 126 -14.32 -3.99 13.32
CA VAL A 126 -13.45 -2.92 13.78
C VAL A 126 -12.13 -2.86 12.98
N VAL A 127 -11.50 -1.70 13.03
CA VAL A 127 -10.14 -1.45 12.55
C VAL A 127 -9.30 -0.95 13.72
N ARG A 128 -8.09 -1.51 13.89
CA ARG A 128 -7.07 -1.04 14.82
C ARG A 128 -5.94 -0.34 14.03
N PRO A 129 -5.96 0.98 13.86
CA PRO A 129 -4.90 1.70 13.16
C PRO A 129 -3.71 1.99 14.08
N GLY A 130 -2.50 2.08 13.50
CA GLY A 130 -1.26 2.37 14.22
C GLY A 130 -0.82 1.25 15.16
N GLY A 131 -1.39 0.05 15.01
CA GLY A 131 -1.15 -1.08 15.91
C GLY A 131 0.27 -1.62 15.74
N PHE A 132 1.16 -1.33 16.70
CA PHE A 132 2.45 -2.01 16.82
C PHE A 132 2.29 -3.38 17.51
N ASP A 133 1.42 -3.44 18.52
CA ASP A 133 1.12 -4.65 19.30
C ASP A 133 -0.40 -4.85 19.37
N LEU A 134 -0.87 -5.95 18.77
CA LEU A 134 -2.29 -6.30 18.78
C LEU A 134 -2.82 -6.71 20.18
N ASN A 135 -1.92 -7.05 21.10
CA ASN A 135 -2.27 -7.33 22.51
C ASN A 135 -2.33 -6.06 23.36
N SER A 136 -2.01 -4.90 22.81
CA SER A 136 -2.03 -3.65 23.57
C SER A 136 -3.43 -3.32 24.09
N THR A 137 -3.53 -3.13 25.39
CA THR A 137 -4.78 -2.72 26.06
C THR A 137 -5.07 -1.23 25.94
N THR A 138 -4.09 -0.44 25.47
CA THR A 138 -4.22 1.01 25.25
C THR A 138 -4.52 1.37 23.80
N ALA A 139 -4.47 0.40 22.88
CA ALA A 139 -4.83 0.62 21.49
C ALA A 139 -6.35 0.83 21.36
N ILE A 140 -6.74 1.64 20.38
CA ILE A 140 -8.15 1.99 20.15
C ILE A 140 -8.61 1.34 18.85
N ASP A 141 -9.71 0.60 18.94
CA ASP A 141 -10.42 0.07 17.79
C ASP A 141 -11.49 1.07 17.34
N TYR A 142 -11.68 1.19 16.03
CA TYR A 142 -12.68 2.05 15.42
C TYR A 142 -13.65 1.23 14.60
N ASP A 143 -14.94 1.49 14.76
CA ASP A 143 -16.01 0.80 14.04
C ASP A 143 -15.90 1.00 12.53
N ILE A 144 -16.16 -0.07 11.79
CA ILE A 144 -16.28 -0.05 10.34
C ILE A 144 -17.65 0.51 9.96
N ASP A 145 -17.65 1.47 9.05
CA ASP A 145 -18.85 2.08 8.49
C ASP A 145 -19.26 1.38 7.19
N GLN A 146 -18.28 1.09 6.32
CA GLN A 146 -18.55 0.46 5.03
C GLN A 146 -17.34 -0.35 4.54
N ILE A 147 -17.62 -1.45 3.85
CA ILE A 147 -16.67 -2.23 3.07
C ILE A 147 -17.06 -2.09 1.60
N ILE A 148 -16.11 -1.71 0.76
CA ILE A 148 -16.29 -1.48 -0.68
C ILE A 148 -15.28 -2.35 -1.42
N GLU A 149 -15.72 -3.50 -1.89
CA GLU A 149 -14.91 -4.40 -2.70
C GLU A 149 -14.85 -3.91 -4.15
N HIS A 150 -13.76 -4.25 -4.84
CA HIS A 150 -13.67 -3.93 -6.27
C HIS A 150 -14.77 -4.70 -7.05
N PRO A 151 -15.54 -4.03 -7.93
CA PRO A 151 -16.73 -4.64 -8.57
C PRO A 151 -16.41 -5.86 -9.43
N ASN A 152 -15.17 -6.00 -9.89
CA ASN A 152 -14.73 -7.12 -10.71
C ASN A 152 -13.97 -8.20 -9.92
N TYR A 153 -13.94 -8.12 -8.58
CA TYR A 153 -13.40 -9.21 -7.76
C TYR A 153 -14.39 -10.38 -7.76
N ILE A 154 -13.89 -11.59 -7.98
CA ILE A 154 -14.68 -12.82 -7.95
C ILE A 154 -13.89 -13.88 -7.18
N TYR A 155 -14.37 -14.25 -6.01
CA TYR A 155 -13.80 -15.32 -5.21
C TYR A 155 -14.01 -16.71 -5.90
N PRO A 156 -13.03 -17.65 -5.87
CA PRO A 156 -11.72 -17.60 -5.18
C PRO A 156 -10.59 -17.00 -6.02
N GLY A 157 -10.88 -16.36 -7.14
CA GLY A 157 -9.86 -15.78 -8.02
C GLY A 157 -9.01 -14.69 -7.34
N LEU A 158 -7.75 -14.56 -7.79
CA LEU A 158 -6.80 -13.58 -7.28
C LEU A 158 -6.79 -12.27 -8.07
N TYR A 159 -7.70 -12.10 -9.04
CA TYR A 159 -7.77 -10.89 -9.86
C TYR A 159 -8.65 -9.84 -9.20
N ASN A 160 -8.22 -8.58 -9.25
CA ASN A 160 -8.92 -7.45 -8.63
C ASN A 160 -9.11 -7.61 -7.11
N ASP A 161 -8.19 -8.32 -6.45
CA ASP A 161 -8.21 -8.57 -5.02
C ASP A 161 -7.83 -7.30 -4.24
N ILE A 162 -8.77 -6.37 -4.19
CA ILE A 162 -8.64 -5.07 -3.54
C ILE A 162 -10.00 -4.60 -3.01
N ALA A 163 -9.98 -4.00 -1.83
CA ALA A 163 -11.14 -3.37 -1.21
C ALA A 163 -10.76 -2.11 -0.43
N ILE A 164 -11.73 -1.23 -0.25
CA ILE A 164 -11.65 -0.07 0.62
C ILE A 164 -12.54 -0.28 1.84
N VAL A 165 -11.96 -0.12 3.02
CA VAL A 165 -12.69 -0.09 4.29
C VAL A 165 -12.82 1.37 4.71
N ARG A 166 -14.05 1.80 5.00
CA ARG A 166 -14.36 3.10 5.56
C ARG A 166 -14.72 2.95 7.03
N ILE A 167 -14.09 3.73 7.89
CA ILE A 167 -14.37 3.74 9.33
C ILE A 167 -15.26 4.94 9.71
N VAL A 168 -16.01 4.80 10.78
CA VAL A 168 -16.88 5.88 11.32
C VAL A 168 -16.04 7.09 11.72
N LYS A 169 -14.88 6.86 12.36
CA LYS A 169 -13.97 7.91 12.81
C LYS A 169 -13.32 8.63 11.64
N VAL A 170 -13.29 9.96 11.71
CA VAL A 170 -12.52 10.81 10.81
C VAL A 170 -11.31 11.38 11.57
N PHE A 171 -10.10 11.08 11.11
CA PHE A 171 -8.87 11.66 11.66
C PHE A 171 -8.70 13.09 11.16
N LEU A 172 -8.91 14.08 12.03
CA LEU A 172 -8.75 15.50 11.69
C LEU A 172 -7.27 15.87 11.54
N SER A 173 -6.38 15.22 12.31
CA SER A 173 -4.94 15.35 12.24
C SER A 173 -4.27 13.97 12.36
N TYR A 174 -3.08 13.85 11.81
CA TYR A 174 -2.25 12.66 11.96
C TYR A 174 -1.27 12.84 13.12
N THR A 175 -0.84 11.72 13.69
CA THR A 175 0.11 11.65 14.80
C THR A 175 1.27 10.74 14.43
N SER A 176 2.27 10.63 15.30
CA SER A 176 3.33 9.62 15.13
C SER A 176 2.82 8.17 15.24
N ILE A 177 1.64 7.97 15.84
CA ILE A 177 1.04 6.64 16.03
C ILE A 177 0.10 6.29 14.90
N VAL A 178 -0.68 7.26 14.40
CA VAL A 178 -1.66 7.07 13.32
C VAL A 178 -1.44 8.13 12.25
N ALA A 179 -1.02 7.69 11.09
CA ALA A 179 -0.84 8.51 9.90
C ALA A 179 -1.23 7.72 8.67
N ARG A 180 -1.23 8.34 7.51
CA ARG A 180 -1.56 7.66 6.26
C ARG A 180 -0.32 7.37 5.42
N ALA A 181 -0.39 6.31 4.60
CA ALA A 181 0.52 6.10 3.47
C ALA A 181 0.04 6.88 2.25
N CYS A 182 0.95 7.10 1.33
CA CYS A 182 0.66 7.61 0.00
C CYS A 182 0.25 6.47 -0.94
N VAL A 183 -0.62 6.75 -1.88
CA VAL A 183 -1.01 5.79 -2.92
C VAL A 183 -0.09 5.94 -4.13
N TRP A 184 0.54 4.84 -4.56
CA TRP A 184 1.41 4.83 -5.73
C TRP A 184 0.60 4.87 -7.02
N TYR A 185 1.06 5.65 -8.02
CA TYR A 185 0.31 5.89 -9.26
C TYR A 185 1.14 5.73 -10.54
N LYS A 186 2.45 5.43 -10.40
CA LYS A 186 3.38 5.31 -11.54
C LYS A 186 3.65 3.83 -11.85
N PRO A 187 4.15 3.49 -13.05
CA PRO A 187 4.80 2.20 -13.25
C PRO A 187 5.88 1.99 -12.19
N LEU A 188 5.98 0.78 -11.66
CA LEU A 188 6.97 0.39 -10.68
C LEU A 188 8.07 -0.40 -11.40
N ALA A 189 9.30 0.13 -11.38
CA ALA A 189 10.48 -0.64 -11.82
C ALA A 189 10.82 -1.71 -10.78
N GLU A 190 11.58 -2.73 -11.17
CA GLU A 190 12.11 -3.71 -10.23
C GLU A 190 12.99 -3.01 -9.18
N GLN A 191 12.66 -3.21 -7.92
CA GLN A 191 13.33 -2.57 -6.80
C GLN A 191 13.05 -3.27 -5.47
N GLU A 192 13.79 -2.86 -4.46
CA GLU A 192 13.55 -3.25 -3.08
C GLU A 192 12.24 -2.62 -2.56
N VAL A 193 11.43 -3.45 -1.91
CA VAL A 193 10.15 -3.10 -1.30
C VAL A 193 10.08 -3.68 0.12
N THR A 194 9.21 -3.14 0.95
CA THR A 194 9.01 -3.66 2.31
C THR A 194 7.58 -4.16 2.45
N ALA A 195 7.44 -5.43 2.81
CA ALA A 195 6.17 -6.00 3.26
C ALA A 195 6.02 -5.84 4.77
N ILE A 196 4.80 -5.55 5.21
CA ILE A 196 4.48 -5.22 6.61
C ILE A 196 3.20 -5.95 6.99
N GLY A 197 3.20 -6.64 8.15
CA GLY A 197 2.02 -7.33 8.61
C GLY A 197 2.17 -7.99 9.98
N TYR A 198 1.16 -8.75 10.37
CA TYR A 198 1.11 -9.52 11.63
C TYR A 198 1.13 -11.03 11.36
N GLY A 199 1.60 -11.42 10.19
CA GLY A 199 1.62 -12.80 9.74
C GLY A 199 2.52 -13.69 10.57
N ASN A 200 2.45 -14.98 10.27
CA ASN A 200 3.27 -15.98 10.91
C ASN A 200 4.76 -15.72 10.64
N THR A 201 5.56 -15.85 11.68
CA THR A 201 7.03 -15.69 11.57
C THR A 201 7.72 -16.93 11.01
N GLN A 202 6.98 -18.05 10.87
CA GLN A 202 7.45 -19.35 10.37
C GLN A 202 6.29 -20.08 9.69
N PHE A 203 6.61 -21.01 8.78
CA PHE A 203 5.62 -21.93 8.19
C PHE A 203 4.88 -22.69 9.29
N ALA A 204 3.54 -22.69 9.24
CA ALA A 204 2.66 -23.26 10.25
C ALA A 204 2.86 -22.71 11.69
N GLY A 205 3.50 -21.55 11.84
CA GLY A 205 3.65 -20.86 13.12
C GLY A 205 2.36 -20.16 13.56
N THR A 206 2.38 -19.55 14.74
CA THR A 206 1.33 -18.63 15.19
C THR A 206 1.56 -17.23 14.65
N SER A 207 0.48 -16.51 14.35
CA SER A 207 0.55 -15.10 13.96
C SER A 207 1.23 -14.27 15.04
N SER A 208 2.05 -13.31 14.61
CA SER A 208 2.72 -12.40 15.53
C SER A 208 1.73 -11.36 16.07
N PRO A 209 1.63 -11.17 17.38
CA PRO A 209 0.90 -10.01 17.89
C PRO A 209 1.65 -8.70 17.63
N LEU A 210 2.97 -8.76 17.41
CA LEU A 210 3.80 -7.61 17.10
C LEU A 210 3.89 -7.42 15.59
N LEU A 211 3.89 -6.16 15.16
CA LEU A 211 4.05 -5.80 13.76
C LEU A 211 5.42 -6.24 13.25
N MET A 212 5.41 -6.98 12.16
CA MET A 212 6.60 -7.49 11.48
C MET A 212 6.84 -6.74 10.17
N LYS A 213 8.09 -6.73 9.71
CA LYS A 213 8.47 -6.22 8.39
C LYS A 213 9.51 -7.11 7.74
N THR A 214 9.48 -7.20 6.43
CA THR A 214 10.51 -7.89 5.64
C THR A 214 10.84 -7.12 4.36
N SER A 215 12.11 -7.16 3.95
CA SER A 215 12.55 -6.59 2.68
C SER A 215 12.47 -7.64 1.61
N LEU A 216 11.88 -7.30 0.48
CA LEU A 216 11.69 -8.13 -0.69
C LEU A 216 12.15 -7.36 -1.93
N SER A 217 12.41 -8.07 -3.03
CA SER A 217 12.64 -7.47 -4.33
C SER A 217 11.48 -7.77 -5.26
N THR A 218 10.95 -6.76 -5.92
CA THR A 218 9.97 -6.99 -6.99
C THR A 218 10.64 -7.68 -8.16
N ILE A 219 9.88 -8.55 -8.82
CA ILE A 219 10.33 -9.30 -10.02
C ILE A 219 9.32 -9.10 -11.15
N SER A 220 9.72 -9.44 -12.38
CA SER A 220 8.81 -9.39 -13.52
C SER A 220 7.69 -10.42 -13.41
N ASN A 221 6.56 -10.15 -14.05
CA ASN A 221 5.44 -11.11 -14.08
C ASN A 221 5.81 -12.36 -14.88
N GLU A 222 6.73 -12.26 -15.86
CA GLU A 222 7.27 -13.39 -16.62
C GLU A 222 8.05 -14.33 -15.72
N GLU A 223 8.94 -13.81 -14.88
CA GLU A 223 9.69 -14.61 -13.90
C GLU A 223 8.73 -15.22 -12.87
N CYS A 224 7.78 -14.43 -12.38
CA CYS A 224 6.79 -14.87 -11.41
C CYS A 224 5.96 -16.06 -11.92
N ASN A 225 5.49 -16.01 -13.17
CA ASN A 225 4.72 -17.07 -13.79
C ASN A 225 5.44 -18.41 -13.89
N GLN A 226 6.79 -18.43 -13.80
CA GLN A 226 7.55 -19.69 -13.79
C GLN A 226 7.42 -20.46 -12.48
N HIS A 227 6.95 -19.80 -11.42
CA HIS A 227 6.78 -20.37 -10.08
C HIS A 227 5.34 -20.81 -9.80
N TYR A 228 4.39 -20.45 -10.67
CA TYR A 228 2.97 -20.74 -10.48
C TYR A 228 2.44 -21.60 -11.62
N GLU A 229 1.79 -22.70 -11.27
CA GLU A 229 0.97 -23.42 -12.24
C GLU A 229 -0.32 -22.64 -12.49
N GLN A 230 -0.83 -22.69 -13.73
CA GLN A 230 -2.12 -22.12 -14.01
C GLN A 230 -3.20 -22.97 -13.32
N ASP A 231 -3.87 -22.35 -12.35
CA ASP A 231 -5.03 -22.92 -11.67
C ASP A 231 -6.29 -22.28 -12.23
N ASP A 232 -7.19 -23.12 -12.77
CA ASP A 232 -8.40 -22.64 -13.46
C ASP A 232 -9.36 -21.87 -12.53
N GLU A 233 -9.30 -22.06 -11.21
CA GLU A 233 -10.17 -21.38 -10.27
C GLU A 233 -9.52 -20.12 -9.69
N VAL A 234 -8.22 -20.17 -9.40
CA VAL A 234 -7.52 -19.14 -8.61
C VAL A 234 -6.68 -18.22 -9.48
N LEU A 235 -5.94 -18.77 -10.44
CA LEU A 235 -4.98 -18.06 -11.29
C LEU A 235 -5.11 -18.45 -12.77
N SER A 236 -6.35 -18.45 -13.29
CA SER A 236 -6.72 -18.97 -14.60
C SER A 236 -5.96 -18.39 -15.79
N SER A 237 -5.48 -17.16 -15.68
CA SER A 237 -4.71 -16.45 -16.71
C SER A 237 -3.24 -16.24 -16.32
N GLY A 238 -2.76 -16.95 -15.28
CA GLY A 238 -1.45 -16.69 -14.69
C GLY A 238 -1.40 -15.32 -13.99
N VAL A 239 -0.19 -14.86 -13.69
CA VAL A 239 0.04 -13.54 -13.09
C VAL A 239 -0.08 -12.47 -14.18
N VAL A 240 -1.01 -11.54 -14.02
CA VAL A 240 -1.33 -10.49 -14.99
C VAL A 240 -0.79 -9.12 -14.57
N SER A 241 -0.88 -8.12 -15.46
CA SER A 241 -0.34 -6.77 -15.24
C SER A 241 -0.90 -6.06 -14.01
N THR A 242 -2.13 -6.35 -13.60
CA THR A 242 -2.76 -5.81 -12.39
C THR A 242 -2.23 -6.43 -11.09
N GLN A 243 -1.33 -7.38 -11.20
CA GLN A 243 -0.63 -8.03 -10.10
C GLN A 243 0.86 -7.68 -10.10
N LEU A 244 1.47 -7.76 -8.96
CA LEU A 244 2.88 -7.49 -8.68
C LEU A 244 3.45 -8.68 -7.91
N CYS A 245 4.63 -9.15 -8.29
CA CYS A 245 5.33 -10.19 -7.55
C CYS A 245 6.55 -9.63 -6.82
N ALA A 246 6.82 -10.18 -5.65
CA ALA A 246 8.05 -9.89 -4.91
C ALA A 246 8.55 -11.12 -4.16
N LYS A 247 9.88 -11.24 -4.01
CA LYS A 247 10.53 -12.35 -3.31
C LYS A 247 11.76 -11.90 -2.52
N ASP A 248 12.18 -12.72 -1.55
CA ASP A 248 13.47 -12.60 -0.87
C ASP A 248 14.49 -13.53 -1.56
N TYR A 249 15.55 -12.93 -2.12
CA TYR A 249 16.62 -13.70 -2.77
C TYR A 249 17.59 -14.34 -1.78
N GLU A 250 17.73 -13.81 -0.56
CA GLU A 250 18.83 -14.19 0.33
C GLU A 250 18.41 -15.15 1.46
N LYS A 251 17.15 -15.09 1.91
CA LYS A 251 16.75 -15.68 3.20
C LYS A 251 15.53 -16.57 3.17
N LEU A 252 14.98 -16.87 1.98
CA LEU A 252 13.74 -17.66 1.83
C LEU A 252 12.60 -17.14 2.72
N ARG A 253 12.54 -15.84 2.94
CA ARG A 253 11.46 -15.17 3.68
C ARG A 253 10.42 -14.70 2.70
N ASP A 254 9.19 -14.72 3.14
CA ASP A 254 8.05 -14.32 2.35
C ASP A 254 6.98 -13.72 3.26
N THR A 255 5.98 -13.06 2.67
CA THR A 255 4.75 -12.74 3.39
C THR A 255 4.02 -14.04 3.72
N CYS A 256 3.46 -14.11 4.93
CA CYS A 256 2.88 -15.31 5.49
C CYS A 256 1.39 -15.12 5.82
N GLN A 257 0.74 -16.20 6.23
CA GLN A 257 -0.64 -16.15 6.74
C GLN A 257 -0.75 -15.11 7.86
N GLY A 258 -1.74 -14.20 7.73
CA GLY A 258 -1.93 -13.05 8.61
C GLY A 258 -1.38 -11.74 8.05
N ASP A 259 -0.61 -11.78 6.94
CA ASP A 259 -0.18 -10.57 6.20
C ASP A 259 -1.19 -10.16 5.12
N SER A 260 -2.19 -11.01 4.83
CA SER A 260 -3.28 -10.77 3.87
C SER A 260 -3.87 -9.36 4.04
N GLY A 261 -3.99 -8.61 2.94
CA GLY A 261 -4.48 -7.24 2.97
C GLY A 261 -3.48 -6.19 3.46
N GLY A 262 -2.34 -6.62 4.03
CA GLY A 262 -1.27 -5.73 4.46
C GLY A 262 -0.52 -5.09 3.28
N PRO A 263 0.21 -3.98 3.52
CA PRO A 263 0.89 -3.24 2.47
C PRO A 263 2.23 -3.80 2.07
N LEU A 264 2.52 -3.69 0.78
CA LEU A 264 3.87 -3.65 0.22
C LEU A 264 4.21 -2.19 -0.08
N ILE A 265 5.32 -1.68 0.46
CA ILE A 265 5.65 -0.26 0.37
C ILE A 265 7.01 0.01 -0.25
N VAL A 266 7.15 1.20 -0.82
CA VAL A 266 8.42 1.87 -1.09
C VAL A 266 8.51 3.16 -0.29
N CYS A 267 9.74 3.54 0.07
CA CYS A 267 10.00 4.80 0.76
C CYS A 267 10.82 5.72 -0.16
N GLU A 268 10.22 6.82 -0.62
CA GLU A 268 10.93 7.85 -1.39
C GLU A 268 11.47 8.95 -0.46
N LYS A 269 12.71 9.39 -0.70
CA LYS A 269 13.29 10.58 -0.06
C LYS A 269 12.76 11.84 -0.75
N ILE A 270 12.35 12.84 0.02
CA ILE A 270 11.78 14.07 -0.53
C ILE A 270 12.78 15.23 -0.44
N ASP A 271 13.42 15.43 0.71
CA ASP A 271 14.27 16.58 1.00
C ASP A 271 15.59 16.21 1.69
N GLY A 272 16.00 14.94 1.56
CA GLY A 272 17.20 14.41 2.22
C GLY A 272 17.01 14.02 3.70
N TYR A 273 15.98 14.52 4.36
CA TYR A 273 15.69 14.26 5.77
C TYR A 273 14.34 13.55 5.98
N SER A 274 13.36 13.81 5.13
CA SER A 274 12.02 13.23 5.19
C SER A 274 11.86 12.12 4.15
N ARG A 275 11.08 11.10 4.49
CA ARG A 275 10.70 10.01 3.59
C ARG A 275 9.20 9.92 3.55
N MET A 276 8.67 9.60 2.37
CA MET A 276 7.26 9.25 2.18
C MET A 276 7.14 7.76 1.94
N ALA A 277 6.22 7.12 2.66
CA ALA A 277 5.86 5.73 2.42
C ALA A 277 4.72 5.69 1.40
N TYR A 278 4.95 4.99 0.29
CA TYR A 278 3.97 4.74 -0.74
C TYR A 278 3.55 3.27 -0.70
N ILE A 279 2.25 3.01 -0.64
CA ILE A 279 1.72 1.67 -0.88
C ILE A 279 1.79 1.37 -2.38
N VAL A 280 2.54 0.32 -2.76
CA VAL A 280 2.72 -0.14 -4.14
C VAL A 280 1.99 -1.44 -4.41
N GLY A 281 1.72 -2.23 -3.36
CA GLY A 281 1.00 -3.50 -3.43
C GLY A 281 0.18 -3.80 -2.19
N ILE A 282 -0.81 -4.67 -2.34
CA ILE A 282 -1.58 -5.28 -1.24
C ILE A 282 -1.29 -6.77 -1.26
N THR A 283 -0.94 -7.36 -0.12
CA THR A 283 -0.71 -8.80 0.01
C THR A 283 -1.98 -9.58 -0.33
N SER A 284 -1.92 -10.37 -1.40
CA SER A 284 -3.05 -11.13 -1.92
C SER A 284 -2.85 -12.63 -1.73
N PHE A 285 -1.73 -13.20 -2.20
CA PHE A 285 -1.51 -14.64 -2.20
C PHE A 285 -0.03 -15.03 -2.13
N GLY A 286 0.24 -16.20 -1.52
CA GLY A 286 1.56 -16.82 -1.51
C GLY A 286 1.45 -18.33 -1.25
N ILE A 287 2.25 -19.13 -1.96
CA ILE A 287 2.33 -20.57 -1.76
C ILE A 287 3.30 -20.88 -0.61
N GLY A 288 2.85 -20.70 0.63
CA GLY A 288 3.63 -21.07 1.82
C GLY A 288 4.80 -20.12 2.10
N CYS A 289 5.01 -19.87 3.38
CA CYS A 289 6.06 -18.97 3.84
C CYS A 289 7.42 -19.68 3.82
N GLY A 290 8.44 -19.01 3.27
CA GLY A 290 9.83 -19.54 3.26
C GLY A 290 10.07 -20.63 2.23
N THR A 291 9.22 -20.79 1.24
CA THR A 291 9.38 -21.75 0.14
C THR A 291 10.28 -21.23 -0.98
N GLY A 292 10.57 -19.92 -1.00
CA GLY A 292 11.26 -19.25 -2.09
C GLY A 292 10.35 -18.93 -3.29
N THR A 293 9.07 -19.28 -3.22
CA THR A 293 8.07 -18.90 -4.22
C THR A 293 7.72 -17.43 -4.04
N PRO A 294 7.70 -16.60 -5.10
CA PRO A 294 7.34 -15.19 -4.97
C PRO A 294 5.93 -14.99 -4.43
N GLY A 295 5.72 -14.02 -3.55
CA GLY A 295 4.38 -13.59 -3.17
C GLY A 295 3.72 -12.79 -4.29
N ILE A 296 2.38 -12.91 -4.43
CA ILE A 296 1.54 -12.14 -5.34
C ILE A 296 0.82 -11.04 -4.57
N TYR A 297 0.90 -9.84 -5.12
CA TYR A 297 0.31 -8.62 -4.57
C TYR A 297 -0.58 -7.95 -5.60
N THR A 298 -1.66 -7.34 -5.18
CA THR A 298 -2.46 -6.45 -6.05
C THR A 298 -1.65 -5.19 -6.35
N ARG A 299 -1.39 -4.87 -7.62
CA ARG A 299 -0.59 -3.72 -8.06
C ARG A 299 -1.39 -2.41 -7.95
N ILE A 300 -1.06 -1.57 -6.99
CA ILE A 300 -1.83 -0.36 -6.65
C ILE A 300 -1.95 0.64 -7.79
N SER A 301 -0.91 0.81 -8.63
CA SER A 301 -0.95 1.78 -9.74
C SER A 301 -2.06 1.50 -10.76
N GLU A 302 -2.48 0.24 -10.90
CA GLU A 302 -3.54 -0.16 -11.83
C GLU A 302 -4.94 0.14 -11.29
N TYR A 303 -5.06 0.37 -9.98
CA TYR A 303 -6.34 0.66 -9.30
C TYR A 303 -6.43 2.11 -8.82
N PHE A 304 -5.47 2.96 -9.17
CA PHE A 304 -5.39 4.34 -8.66
C PHE A 304 -6.69 5.12 -8.93
N ASP A 305 -7.22 5.03 -10.15
CA ASP A 305 -8.46 5.70 -10.55
C ASP A 305 -9.66 5.24 -9.74
N TRP A 306 -9.80 3.92 -9.56
CA TRP A 306 -10.87 3.34 -8.75
C TRP A 306 -10.77 3.77 -7.29
N ILE A 307 -9.56 3.79 -6.73
CA ILE A 307 -9.33 4.25 -5.35
C ILE A 307 -9.75 5.71 -5.22
N GLU A 308 -9.31 6.57 -6.12
CA GLU A 308 -9.62 8.00 -6.06
C GLU A 308 -11.11 8.27 -6.23
N GLU A 309 -11.77 7.61 -7.18
CA GLU A 309 -13.21 7.70 -7.39
C GLU A 309 -14.00 7.24 -6.16
N THR A 310 -13.56 6.15 -5.52
CA THR A 310 -14.26 5.62 -4.34
C THR A 310 -14.13 6.52 -3.11
N ILE A 311 -12.99 7.20 -2.95
CA ILE A 311 -12.74 8.03 -1.77
C ILE A 311 -13.41 9.41 -1.87
N TYR A 312 -13.50 9.97 -3.09
CA TYR A 312 -13.89 11.38 -3.28
C TYR A 312 -15.26 11.57 -3.95
N ASN A 313 -15.97 10.50 -4.34
CA ASN A 313 -17.36 10.51 -4.75
C ASN A 313 -18.26 10.04 -3.60
#